data_d51851721f5d8b5473b48f2c1318a759
#
_entry.id   d51851721f5d8b5473b48f2c1318a759
#
_cell.length_a   1.000
_cell.length_b   1.000
_cell.length_c   1.000
_cell.angle_alpha   90.00
_cell.angle_beta   90.00
_cell.angle_gamma   90.00
#
_symmetry.space_group_name_H-M   'P 1'
#
loop_
_entity.id
_entity.type
_entity.pdbx_description
1 polymer ?
#
loop_
_entity_poly.entity_id
_entity_poly.type
_entity_poly.pdbx_seq_one_letter_code
_entity_poly.pdbx_strand_id
1 'polypeptide(L)'
;MATAAAAAAGLAFAAVPANAVPTTQLDQLAGLQGKYFGTALTQANLSNPTLLAVSDSQFNMVTPGNEMKWDTTEPSNGVFNFGPGDQIVAHAKATGARVRGHNLVWDSQLPSWVSSLPLTSVQAAMETHIKTEVTHYAGQLYAWDVVNEPFNEDGTLKADVFERAFNGSGYIADALRTAHAADPTAKLYLNDFNIEGENAKSNAMFSLVQSLIAQGVPIDGVGLESHFILGQVPSTMLANMQRFAALGVDVAVTELDDRITLPATAANLTQQATDFSNVVKDCLAVTRCVGVTQWGIGDADSWIPGTFAGQGAATMFDNNYNPKPSYNAVVTALGGAGGGTTTPPPAGNTVTLTNPGGVTGTVGTAASVTLHATDSAAGQALTYSATGLPTGIAVNATTGVLSGTPTTAGTFAVTAKATDGTGASGSATFSWTIGASGTTPPPTGGPCHVDYVKAPEWVGGVVADITITNTGTTAINGWNLTFTFPGDTKIASAWNSTPVQTGTSVSLTNLSYNVTIAPGTNTTLGFQGTWTSNDAAPTAFSINGSRCS
;
A
#
# COMPACT_ATOMS: atom_id res chain seq x y z
N MET A 1 18.21 -10.47 69.80
CA MET A 1 17.90 -9.22 69.14
C MET A 1 18.85 -9.12 67.94
N ALA A 2 18.38 -9.40 66.75
CA ALA A 2 19.14 -9.27 65.50
C ALA A 2 18.34 -8.37 64.57
N THR A 3 18.86 -7.20 64.30
CA THR A 3 18.29 -6.19 63.43
C THR A 3 18.64 -6.53 61.97
N ALA A 4 17.62 -6.80 61.14
CA ALA A 4 17.78 -6.95 59.70
C ALA A 4 17.75 -5.57 59.05
N ALA A 5 18.83 -5.22 58.35
CA ALA A 5 18.88 -4.04 57.51
C ALA A 5 18.33 -4.38 56.10
N ALA A 6 17.29 -3.68 55.69
CA ALA A 6 16.76 -3.76 54.33
C ALA A 6 17.60 -2.88 53.42
N ALA A 7 18.23 -3.49 52.42
CA ALA A 7 18.92 -2.77 51.34
C ALA A 7 17.90 -2.37 50.26
N ALA A 8 17.70 -1.06 50.06
CA ALA A 8 16.93 -0.52 48.96
C ALA A 8 17.82 -0.55 47.68
N ALA A 9 17.46 -1.39 46.74
CA ALA A 9 18.07 -1.36 45.40
C ALA A 9 17.47 -0.20 44.61
N GLY A 10 18.24 0.88 44.47
CA GLY A 10 17.92 1.98 43.55
C GLY A 10 18.14 1.54 42.10
N LEU A 11 17.07 1.53 41.31
CA LEU A 11 17.14 1.41 39.87
C LEU A 11 17.80 2.68 39.29
N ALA A 12 19.06 2.57 38.93
CA ALA A 12 19.74 3.62 38.16
C ALA A 12 19.17 3.63 36.74
N PHE A 13 18.39 4.65 36.40
CA PHE A 13 18.11 4.95 35.01
C PHE A 13 19.42 5.32 34.34
N ALA A 14 19.85 4.52 33.37
CA ALA A 14 20.99 4.87 32.52
C ALA A 14 20.63 6.13 31.73
N ALA A 15 21.39 7.20 31.92
CA ALA A 15 21.28 8.40 31.13
C ALA A 15 21.60 8.05 29.67
N VAL A 16 20.67 8.31 28.76
CA VAL A 16 20.87 8.21 27.32
C VAL A 16 22.01 9.18 26.95
N PRO A 17 23.04 8.74 26.21
CA PRO A 17 24.13 9.63 25.84
C PRO A 17 23.62 10.77 24.96
N ALA A 18 24.06 12.00 25.24
CA ALA A 18 23.63 13.25 24.61
C ALA A 18 24.01 13.42 23.13
N ASN A 19 24.41 12.35 22.44
CA ASN A 19 24.85 12.34 21.04
C ASN A 19 24.15 11.24 20.20
N ALA A 20 22.89 10.89 20.49
CA ALA A 20 22.11 10.03 19.59
C ALA A 20 21.87 10.80 18.28
N VAL A 21 22.25 10.21 17.14
CA VAL A 21 21.89 10.72 15.81
C VAL A 21 20.36 10.87 15.78
N PRO A 22 19.83 12.06 15.38
CA PRO A 22 18.38 12.23 15.34
C PRO A 22 17.76 11.17 14.43
N THR A 23 16.89 10.31 14.99
CA THR A 23 16.13 9.35 14.20
C THR A 23 15.00 10.05 13.48
N THR A 24 14.68 9.58 12.28
CA THR A 24 13.47 9.95 11.54
C THR A 24 12.46 8.79 11.52
N GLN A 25 12.76 7.66 12.14
CA GLN A 25 11.87 6.49 12.17
C GLN A 25 10.68 6.74 13.09
N LEU A 26 9.49 6.61 12.56
CA LEU A 26 8.22 6.93 13.24
C LEU A 26 8.02 6.09 14.50
N ASP A 27 8.31 4.80 14.43
CA ASP A 27 8.20 3.84 15.54
C ASP A 27 9.09 4.22 16.72
N GLN A 28 10.35 4.61 16.43
CA GLN A 28 11.31 5.03 17.46
C GLN A 28 10.91 6.36 18.09
N LEU A 29 10.51 7.34 17.26
CA LEU A 29 10.08 8.64 17.75
C LEU A 29 8.81 8.54 18.61
N ALA A 30 7.82 7.76 18.16
CA ALA A 30 6.61 7.50 18.93
C ALA A 30 6.94 6.73 20.23
N GLY A 31 7.86 5.77 20.17
CA GLY A 31 8.34 5.02 21.34
C GLY A 31 8.98 5.94 22.39
N LEU A 32 9.71 6.99 22.03
CA LEU A 32 10.24 8.00 22.95
C LEU A 32 9.13 8.78 23.66
N GLN A 33 7.93 8.87 23.07
CA GLN A 33 6.74 9.48 23.64
C GLN A 33 5.82 8.47 24.37
N GLY A 34 6.26 7.21 24.51
CA GLY A 34 5.47 6.14 25.12
C GLY A 34 4.27 5.69 24.27
N LYS A 35 4.32 5.92 22.95
CA LYS A 35 3.27 5.59 21.99
C LYS A 35 3.76 4.55 20.98
N TYR A 36 2.84 3.94 20.24
CA TYR A 36 3.19 3.20 19.02
C TYR A 36 2.90 4.04 17.77
N PHE A 37 3.55 3.68 16.66
CA PHE A 37 3.16 4.12 15.33
C PHE A 37 2.92 2.88 14.47
N GLY A 38 1.69 2.73 13.96
CA GLY A 38 1.22 1.51 13.30
C GLY A 38 0.83 1.70 11.85
N THR A 39 0.63 0.57 11.18
CA THR A 39 0.10 0.53 9.81
C THR A 39 -0.80 -0.67 9.60
N ALA A 40 -1.69 -0.60 8.59
CA ALA A 40 -2.41 -1.77 8.10
C ALA A 40 -1.59 -2.51 7.05
N LEU A 41 -1.60 -3.85 7.11
CA LEU A 41 -1.04 -4.75 6.10
C LEU A 41 -2.08 -5.76 5.64
N THR A 42 -2.01 -6.16 4.38
CA THR A 42 -2.72 -7.31 3.83
C THR A 42 -1.75 -8.46 3.55
N GLN A 43 -2.26 -9.68 3.41
CA GLN A 43 -1.43 -10.81 3.00
C GLN A 43 -0.72 -10.54 1.67
N ALA A 44 -1.36 -9.87 0.72
CA ALA A 44 -0.77 -9.51 -0.57
C ALA A 44 0.45 -8.59 -0.41
N ASN A 45 0.44 -7.68 0.57
CA ASN A 45 1.56 -6.78 0.86
C ASN A 45 2.84 -7.53 1.23
N LEU A 46 2.74 -8.74 1.82
CA LEU A 46 3.90 -9.55 2.22
C LEU A 46 4.78 -10.00 1.05
N SER A 47 4.28 -9.92 -0.16
CA SER A 47 5.06 -10.20 -1.38
C SER A 47 5.78 -8.98 -1.97
N ASN A 48 5.58 -7.77 -1.42
CA ASN A 48 6.18 -6.54 -1.91
C ASN A 48 7.36 -6.08 -1.04
N PRO A 49 8.62 -6.35 -1.44
CA PRO A 49 9.78 -6.04 -0.62
C PRO A 49 10.00 -4.53 -0.42
N THR A 50 9.56 -3.67 -1.35
CA THR A 50 9.68 -2.21 -1.23
C THR A 50 8.72 -1.68 -0.17
N LEU A 51 7.49 -2.17 -0.17
CA LEU A 51 6.50 -1.87 0.86
C LEU A 51 6.99 -2.35 2.23
N LEU A 52 7.47 -3.61 2.33
CA LEU A 52 7.93 -4.18 3.58
C LEU A 52 9.15 -3.44 4.16
N ALA A 53 10.07 -2.95 3.31
CA ALA A 53 11.19 -2.15 3.78
C ALA A 53 10.75 -0.87 4.51
N VAL A 54 9.65 -0.25 4.07
CA VAL A 54 9.04 0.90 4.77
C VAL A 54 8.28 0.43 6.00
N SER A 55 7.46 -0.61 5.87
CA SER A 55 6.72 -1.19 7.00
C SER A 55 7.63 -1.49 8.17
N ASP A 56 8.66 -2.28 7.95
CA ASP A 56 9.52 -2.82 8.98
C ASP A 56 10.45 -1.78 9.62
N SER A 57 10.69 -0.66 8.92
CA SER A 57 11.55 0.42 9.42
C SER A 57 10.80 1.58 10.07
N GLN A 58 9.48 1.70 9.86
CA GLN A 58 8.72 2.88 10.29
C GLN A 58 7.62 2.56 11.30
N PHE A 59 7.19 1.29 11.40
CA PHE A 59 6.01 0.94 12.17
C PHE A 59 6.29 -0.22 13.14
N ASN A 60 5.78 -0.11 14.38
CA ASN A 60 5.91 -1.12 15.42
C ASN A 60 4.56 -1.68 15.89
N MET A 61 3.50 -1.40 15.14
CA MET A 61 2.17 -1.99 15.27
C MET A 61 1.63 -2.32 13.89
N VAL A 62 1.08 -3.51 13.71
CA VAL A 62 0.47 -3.97 12.46
C VAL A 62 -0.99 -4.34 12.71
N THR A 63 -1.88 -3.89 11.83
CA THR A 63 -3.28 -4.29 11.79
C THR A 63 -3.54 -5.06 10.49
N PRO A 64 -3.98 -6.33 10.52
CA PRO A 64 -4.43 -7.04 9.32
C PRO A 64 -5.62 -6.32 8.69
N GLY A 65 -5.49 -5.90 7.41
CA GLY A 65 -6.49 -5.07 6.77
C GLY A 65 -7.81 -5.79 6.46
N ASN A 66 -7.73 -7.11 6.16
CA ASN A 66 -8.90 -7.94 5.84
C ASN A 66 -8.83 -9.34 6.43
N GLU A 67 -7.67 -9.81 6.82
CA GLU A 67 -7.37 -11.22 7.06
C GLU A 67 -7.90 -11.74 8.41
N MET A 68 -8.40 -10.84 9.27
CA MET A 68 -9.06 -11.16 10.54
C MET A 68 -10.53 -10.72 10.56
N LYS A 69 -11.13 -10.40 9.41
CA LYS A 69 -12.56 -10.10 9.30
C LYS A 69 -13.36 -11.39 9.13
N TRP A 70 -14.58 -11.40 9.62
CA TRP A 70 -15.39 -12.63 9.74
C TRP A 70 -15.59 -13.38 8.44
N ASP A 71 -15.81 -12.67 7.30
CA ASP A 71 -15.96 -13.31 5.99
C ASP A 71 -14.70 -14.06 5.52
N THR A 72 -13.53 -13.63 5.98
CA THR A 72 -12.25 -14.27 5.68
C THR A 72 -11.93 -15.40 6.65
N THR A 73 -12.19 -15.20 7.94
CA THR A 73 -11.81 -16.17 8.98
C THR A 73 -12.81 -17.30 9.16
N GLU A 74 -14.11 -17.08 8.87
CA GLU A 74 -15.17 -18.11 8.90
C GLU A 74 -16.13 -17.96 7.70
N PRO A 75 -15.66 -18.19 6.46
CA PRO A 75 -16.47 -18.00 5.24
C PRO A 75 -17.71 -18.90 5.17
N SER A 76 -17.71 -20.00 5.90
CA SER A 76 -18.86 -20.91 6.05
C SER A 76 -18.96 -21.35 7.51
N ASN A 77 -20.18 -21.55 8.00
CA ASN A 77 -20.47 -21.90 9.39
C ASN A 77 -19.61 -23.06 9.90
N GLY A 78 -18.80 -22.81 10.91
CA GLY A 78 -17.87 -23.78 11.53
C GLY A 78 -16.63 -24.12 10.69
N VAL A 79 -16.39 -23.43 9.56
CA VAL A 79 -15.21 -23.64 8.72
C VAL A 79 -14.28 -22.44 8.86
N PHE A 80 -13.26 -22.57 9.70
CA PHE A 80 -12.31 -21.51 10.01
C PHE A 80 -11.06 -21.57 9.13
N ASN A 81 -10.57 -20.38 8.72
CA ASN A 81 -9.35 -20.19 7.94
C ASN A 81 -8.54 -19.02 8.51
N PHE A 82 -7.54 -19.32 9.32
CA PHE A 82 -6.65 -18.30 9.92
C PHE A 82 -5.35 -18.11 9.14
N GLY A 83 -5.09 -18.93 8.10
CA GLY A 83 -3.82 -18.93 7.37
C GLY A 83 -3.36 -17.56 6.86
N PRO A 84 -4.23 -16.73 6.26
CA PRO A 84 -3.86 -15.36 5.84
C PRO A 84 -3.45 -14.46 7.02
N GLY A 85 -4.21 -14.45 8.11
CA GLY A 85 -3.90 -13.69 9.33
C GLY A 85 -2.62 -14.17 10.01
N ASP A 86 -2.41 -15.50 10.08
CA ASP A 86 -1.21 -16.12 10.64
C ASP A 86 0.08 -15.65 9.97
N GLN A 87 0.06 -15.43 8.64
CA GLN A 87 1.22 -14.93 7.91
C GLN A 87 1.56 -13.50 8.32
N ILE A 88 0.57 -12.63 8.49
CA ILE A 88 0.77 -11.24 8.95
C ILE A 88 1.29 -11.23 10.39
N VAL A 89 0.70 -12.04 11.28
CA VAL A 89 1.14 -12.17 12.68
C VAL A 89 2.59 -12.69 12.75
N ALA A 90 2.94 -13.69 11.92
CA ALA A 90 4.30 -14.23 11.86
C ALA A 90 5.30 -13.17 11.38
N HIS A 91 4.95 -12.38 10.34
CA HIS A 91 5.77 -11.27 9.85
C HIS A 91 5.97 -10.21 10.93
N ALA A 92 4.90 -9.73 11.55
CA ALA A 92 4.98 -8.73 12.62
C ALA A 92 5.87 -9.20 13.79
N LYS A 93 5.74 -10.45 14.21
CA LYS A 93 6.61 -11.04 15.24
C LYS A 93 8.07 -11.10 14.81
N ALA A 94 8.35 -11.44 13.56
CA ALA A 94 9.72 -11.52 13.03
C ALA A 94 10.40 -10.14 13.00
N THR A 95 9.64 -9.06 12.81
CA THR A 95 10.13 -7.68 12.81
C THR A 95 10.07 -7.01 14.19
N GLY A 96 9.49 -7.67 15.19
CA GLY A 96 9.30 -7.12 16.55
C GLY A 96 8.12 -6.17 16.69
N ALA A 97 7.25 -6.08 15.69
CA ALA A 97 6.02 -5.31 15.76
C ALA A 97 4.94 -6.06 16.55
N ARG A 98 4.07 -5.30 17.22
CA ARG A 98 2.85 -5.82 17.86
C ARG A 98 1.73 -5.91 16.83
N VAL A 99 0.69 -6.68 17.13
CA VAL A 99 -0.46 -6.84 16.24
C VAL A 99 -1.73 -6.38 16.93
N ARG A 100 -2.56 -5.62 16.22
CA ARG A 100 -3.94 -5.28 16.57
C ARG A 100 -4.87 -6.11 15.70
N GLY A 101 -5.71 -6.96 16.30
CA GLY A 101 -6.71 -7.76 15.59
C GLY A 101 -7.88 -6.89 15.13
N HIS A 102 -8.29 -7.03 13.88
CA HIS A 102 -9.35 -6.25 13.26
C HIS A 102 -10.12 -7.11 12.26
N ASN A 103 -11.40 -7.41 12.50
CA ASN A 103 -12.23 -7.17 13.68
C ASN A 103 -13.12 -8.40 13.96
N LEU A 104 -13.69 -8.51 15.18
CA LEU A 104 -14.48 -9.68 15.54
C LEU A 104 -15.95 -9.58 15.15
N VAL A 105 -16.58 -8.41 15.32
CA VAL A 105 -18.01 -8.19 15.03
C VAL A 105 -18.19 -6.89 14.24
N TRP A 106 -18.70 -7.01 13.03
CA TRP A 106 -18.97 -5.90 12.12
C TRP A 106 -20.11 -6.27 11.17
N ASP A 107 -20.96 -5.32 10.78
CA ASP A 107 -22.04 -5.52 9.84
C ASP A 107 -21.59 -5.61 8.37
N SER A 108 -20.40 -5.09 8.06
CA SER A 108 -19.75 -5.23 6.76
C SER A 108 -18.76 -6.40 6.74
N GLN A 109 -18.39 -6.88 5.56
CA GLN A 109 -17.58 -8.10 5.36
C GLN A 109 -18.01 -9.26 6.28
N LEU A 110 -19.35 -9.37 6.44
CA LEU A 110 -20.02 -10.43 7.19
C LEU A 110 -20.47 -11.52 6.22
N PRO A 111 -20.13 -12.81 6.44
CA PRO A 111 -20.54 -13.87 5.54
C PRO A 111 -22.07 -14.03 5.51
N SER A 112 -22.61 -14.29 4.34
CA SER A 112 -24.08 -14.33 4.11
C SER A 112 -24.79 -15.38 4.96
N TRP A 113 -24.09 -16.42 5.41
CA TRP A 113 -24.67 -17.43 6.29
C TRP A 113 -25.05 -16.83 7.66
N VAL A 114 -24.28 -15.87 8.20
CA VAL A 114 -24.60 -15.18 9.47
C VAL A 114 -25.83 -14.30 9.30
N SER A 115 -25.86 -13.45 8.25
CA SER A 115 -26.98 -12.54 7.99
C SER A 115 -28.31 -13.29 7.71
N SER A 116 -28.23 -14.57 7.32
CA SER A 116 -29.36 -15.43 7.02
C SER A 116 -29.83 -16.29 8.20
N LEU A 117 -29.14 -16.22 9.35
CA LEU A 117 -29.51 -17.00 10.53
C LEU A 117 -30.88 -16.54 11.11
N PRO A 118 -31.65 -17.47 11.70
CA PRO A 118 -32.71 -17.09 12.62
C PRO A 118 -32.14 -16.22 13.76
N LEU A 119 -32.79 -15.13 14.12
CA LEU A 119 -32.29 -14.20 15.15
C LEU A 119 -31.94 -14.89 16.47
N THR A 120 -32.66 -15.96 16.82
CA THR A 120 -32.40 -16.79 18.02
C THR A 120 -31.09 -17.58 17.97
N SER A 121 -30.44 -17.66 16.80
CA SER A 121 -29.18 -18.39 16.61
C SER A 121 -27.98 -17.46 16.47
N VAL A 122 -28.19 -16.15 16.29
CA VAL A 122 -27.14 -15.17 16.03
C VAL A 122 -26.18 -15.04 17.21
N GLN A 123 -26.68 -15.00 18.45
CA GLN A 123 -25.87 -14.91 19.65
C GLN A 123 -24.88 -16.08 19.72
N ALA A 124 -25.34 -17.32 19.59
CA ALA A 124 -24.46 -18.49 19.68
C ALA A 124 -23.42 -18.53 18.54
N ALA A 125 -23.80 -18.06 17.34
CA ALA A 125 -22.83 -17.94 16.23
C ALA A 125 -21.77 -16.89 16.55
N MET A 126 -22.15 -15.71 17.01
CA MET A 126 -21.24 -14.62 17.41
C MET A 126 -20.27 -15.07 18.52
N GLU A 127 -20.78 -15.66 19.59
CA GLU A 127 -19.94 -16.16 20.69
C GLU A 127 -18.97 -17.24 20.21
N THR A 128 -19.41 -18.14 19.31
CA THR A 128 -18.56 -19.22 18.76
C THR A 128 -17.45 -18.64 17.90
N HIS A 129 -17.78 -17.70 17.01
CA HIS A 129 -16.81 -17.00 16.18
C HIS A 129 -15.75 -16.30 17.01
N ILE A 130 -16.18 -15.40 17.90
CA ILE A 130 -15.27 -14.64 18.78
C ILE A 130 -14.37 -15.59 19.59
N LYS A 131 -14.96 -16.59 20.24
CA LYS A 131 -14.21 -17.55 21.05
C LYS A 131 -13.16 -18.30 20.23
N THR A 132 -13.52 -18.75 19.03
CA THR A 132 -12.62 -19.55 18.20
C THR A 132 -11.45 -18.70 17.69
N GLU A 133 -11.72 -17.52 17.16
CA GLU A 133 -10.69 -16.64 16.61
C GLU A 133 -9.78 -16.07 17.71
N VAL A 134 -10.35 -15.55 18.79
CA VAL A 134 -9.56 -15.01 19.92
C VAL A 134 -8.72 -16.10 20.56
N THR A 135 -9.23 -17.33 20.72
CA THR A 135 -8.44 -18.45 21.26
C THR A 135 -7.29 -18.84 20.33
N HIS A 136 -7.49 -18.79 19.00
CA HIS A 136 -6.42 -19.06 18.02
C HIS A 136 -5.25 -18.10 18.17
N TYR A 137 -5.55 -16.82 18.42
CA TYR A 137 -4.53 -15.78 18.56
C TYR A 137 -4.18 -15.46 20.04
N ALA A 138 -4.65 -16.21 21.02
CA ALA A 138 -4.48 -15.90 22.43
C ALA A 138 -3.01 -15.69 22.83
N GLY A 139 -2.73 -14.58 23.52
CA GLY A 139 -1.39 -14.15 23.93
C GLY A 139 -0.49 -13.67 22.78
N GLN A 140 -1.00 -13.53 21.57
CA GLN A 140 -0.25 -13.12 20.39
C GLN A 140 -0.55 -11.69 19.96
N LEU A 141 -1.73 -11.17 20.29
CA LEU A 141 -2.18 -9.84 19.88
C LEU A 141 -2.12 -8.86 21.04
N TYR A 142 -1.83 -7.61 20.72
CA TYR A 142 -1.87 -6.50 21.66
C TYR A 142 -3.31 -6.10 22.01
N ALA A 143 -4.17 -6.04 21.01
CA ALA A 143 -5.56 -5.59 21.15
C ALA A 143 -6.46 -6.24 20.11
N TRP A 144 -7.78 -6.19 20.35
CA TRP A 144 -8.83 -6.50 19.41
C TRP A 144 -9.81 -5.34 19.24
N ASP A 145 -10.19 -5.04 18.01
CA ASP A 145 -11.42 -4.33 17.70
C ASP A 145 -12.57 -5.33 17.80
N VAL A 146 -13.20 -5.36 18.98
CA VAL A 146 -14.21 -6.38 19.30
C VAL A 146 -15.51 -6.11 18.56
N VAL A 147 -15.95 -4.85 18.53
CA VAL A 147 -17.08 -4.40 17.70
C VAL A 147 -16.65 -3.18 16.92
N ASN A 148 -16.84 -3.26 15.61
CA ASN A 148 -16.51 -2.22 14.65
C ASN A 148 -17.79 -1.54 14.15
N GLU A 149 -17.78 -0.21 14.09
CA GLU A 149 -18.78 0.68 13.50
C GLU A 149 -20.24 0.41 13.95
N PRO A 150 -20.55 0.38 15.24
CA PRO A 150 -21.88 0.04 15.69
C PRO A 150 -22.93 1.15 15.49
N PHE A 151 -22.52 2.39 15.14
CA PHE A 151 -23.42 3.53 15.08
C PHE A 151 -23.59 4.13 13.69
N ASN A 152 -24.82 4.64 13.44
CA ASN A 152 -25.12 5.58 12.34
C ASN A 152 -24.62 6.99 12.70
N GLU A 153 -24.55 7.88 11.69
CA GLU A 153 -24.08 9.26 11.85
C GLU A 153 -24.94 10.09 12.84
N ASP A 154 -26.20 9.74 13.03
CA ASP A 154 -27.10 10.40 13.98
C ASP A 154 -26.98 9.87 15.41
N GLY A 155 -26.10 8.90 15.66
CA GLY A 155 -25.84 8.28 16.95
C GLY A 155 -26.83 7.15 17.29
N THR A 156 -27.71 6.74 16.38
CA THR A 156 -28.51 5.51 16.55
C THR A 156 -27.66 4.27 16.27
N LEU A 157 -27.97 3.14 16.89
CA LEU A 157 -27.34 1.87 16.53
C LEU A 157 -27.69 1.50 15.08
N LYS A 158 -26.74 0.89 14.36
CA LYS A 158 -27.01 0.26 13.07
C LYS A 158 -28.00 -0.88 13.28
N ALA A 159 -29.05 -0.94 12.44
CA ALA A 159 -30.08 -1.99 12.50
C ALA A 159 -29.59 -3.26 11.78
N ASP A 160 -28.48 -3.82 12.22
CA ASP A 160 -27.86 -5.03 11.69
C ASP A 160 -28.47 -6.32 12.28
N VAL A 161 -27.89 -7.46 11.95
CA VAL A 161 -28.36 -8.75 12.45
C VAL A 161 -28.13 -8.91 13.95
N PHE A 162 -27.08 -8.31 14.49
CA PHE A 162 -26.72 -8.40 15.92
C PHE A 162 -27.63 -7.52 16.77
N GLU A 163 -27.83 -6.25 16.35
CA GLU A 163 -28.76 -5.34 17.02
C GLU A 163 -30.16 -5.95 17.11
N ARG A 164 -30.67 -6.52 15.99
CA ARG A 164 -31.99 -7.16 15.94
C ARG A 164 -32.08 -8.41 16.82
N ALA A 165 -31.01 -9.21 16.88
CA ALA A 165 -31.00 -10.44 17.68
C ALA A 165 -31.03 -10.15 19.19
N PHE A 166 -30.38 -9.07 19.62
CA PHE A 166 -30.30 -8.66 21.02
C PHE A 166 -31.32 -7.58 21.40
N ASN A 167 -32.09 -7.08 20.43
CA ASN A 167 -33.03 -5.97 20.59
C ASN A 167 -32.37 -4.74 21.22
N GLY A 168 -31.21 -4.33 20.65
CA GLY A 168 -30.41 -3.21 21.11
C GLY A 168 -28.91 -3.53 21.27
N SER A 169 -28.20 -2.73 22.05
CA SER A 169 -26.73 -2.79 22.20
C SER A 169 -26.20 -3.95 23.03
N GLY A 170 -27.06 -4.86 23.50
CA GLY A 170 -26.66 -5.98 24.37
C GLY A 170 -25.59 -6.89 23.78
N TYR A 171 -25.56 -7.04 22.44
CA TYR A 171 -24.54 -7.82 21.73
C TYR A 171 -23.11 -7.29 21.96
N ILE A 172 -22.94 -5.97 22.14
CA ILE A 172 -21.63 -5.35 22.37
C ILE A 172 -21.04 -5.79 23.70
N ALA A 173 -21.86 -5.78 24.76
CA ALA A 173 -21.43 -6.26 26.08
C ALA A 173 -21.13 -7.76 26.07
N ASP A 174 -21.90 -8.53 25.34
CA ASP A 174 -21.72 -9.98 25.19
C ASP A 174 -20.44 -10.31 24.40
N ALA A 175 -20.21 -9.63 23.29
CA ALA A 175 -18.98 -9.75 22.50
C ALA A 175 -17.71 -9.45 23.32
N LEU A 176 -17.70 -8.33 24.06
CA LEU A 176 -16.58 -7.95 24.92
C LEU A 176 -16.31 -8.99 26.02
N ARG A 177 -17.35 -9.51 26.68
CA ARG A 177 -17.19 -10.56 27.70
C ARG A 177 -16.68 -11.87 27.10
N THR A 178 -17.17 -12.23 25.92
CA THR A 178 -16.75 -13.45 25.22
C THR A 178 -15.29 -13.37 24.79
N ALA A 179 -14.87 -12.21 24.23
CA ALA A 179 -13.48 -11.97 23.86
C ALA A 179 -12.55 -12.00 25.07
N HIS A 180 -12.91 -11.32 26.17
CA HIS A 180 -12.13 -11.33 27.42
C HIS A 180 -11.99 -12.73 28.01
N ALA A 181 -13.05 -13.52 27.97
CA ALA A 181 -13.01 -14.88 28.48
C ALA A 181 -12.10 -15.80 27.65
N ALA A 182 -11.95 -15.53 26.34
CA ALA A 182 -11.09 -16.30 25.44
C ALA A 182 -9.60 -15.88 25.53
N ASP A 183 -9.33 -14.58 25.67
CA ASP A 183 -7.98 -14.05 25.96
C ASP A 183 -8.05 -12.83 26.90
N PRO A 184 -7.82 -13.02 28.21
CA PRO A 184 -7.83 -11.91 29.17
C PRO A 184 -6.59 -11.00 29.08
N THR A 185 -5.64 -11.30 28.20
CA THR A 185 -4.40 -10.52 28.06
C THR A 185 -4.47 -9.48 26.94
N ALA A 186 -5.32 -9.70 25.93
CA ALA A 186 -5.53 -8.74 24.86
C ALA A 186 -6.39 -7.56 25.33
N LYS A 187 -6.06 -6.36 24.85
CA LYS A 187 -6.85 -5.15 25.06
C LYS A 187 -8.10 -5.16 24.19
N LEU A 188 -9.25 -4.77 24.72
CA LEU A 188 -10.53 -4.81 24.02
C LEU A 188 -11.04 -3.42 23.70
N TYR A 189 -11.27 -3.16 22.41
CA TYR A 189 -11.67 -1.86 21.88
C TYR A 189 -13.03 -1.92 21.18
N LEU A 190 -13.76 -0.81 21.24
CA LEU A 190 -14.77 -0.44 20.27
C LEU A 190 -14.15 0.53 19.26
N ASN A 191 -14.37 0.33 17.98
CA ASN A 191 -13.79 1.12 16.90
C ASN A 191 -14.89 1.70 16.01
N ASP A 192 -14.76 2.96 15.57
CA ASP A 192 -15.72 3.59 14.65
C ASP A 192 -15.10 4.80 13.95
N PHE A 193 -15.63 5.13 12.78
CA PHE A 193 -15.29 6.33 12.02
C PHE A 193 -16.24 7.50 12.37
N ASN A 194 -15.84 8.71 12.01
CA ASN A 194 -16.59 9.94 12.29
C ASN A 194 -16.95 10.16 13.78
N ILE A 195 -16.21 9.52 14.69
CA ILE A 195 -16.31 9.76 16.13
C ILE A 195 -15.13 10.56 16.68
N GLU A 196 -14.29 11.13 15.82
CA GLU A 196 -13.09 11.87 16.20
C GLU A 196 -13.43 13.20 16.90
N GLY A 197 -14.44 13.90 16.40
CA GLY A 197 -14.94 15.15 17.00
C GLY A 197 -16.17 14.95 17.88
N GLU A 198 -16.56 16.01 18.59
CA GLU A 198 -17.81 16.02 19.37
C GLU A 198 -19.02 16.19 18.42
N ASN A 199 -19.78 15.10 18.26
CA ASN A 199 -20.98 15.02 17.42
C ASN A 199 -21.98 13.98 18.00
N ALA A 200 -23.10 13.77 17.34
CA ALA A 200 -24.13 12.81 17.78
C ALA A 200 -23.58 11.38 17.91
N LYS A 201 -22.79 10.93 16.93
CA LYS A 201 -22.20 9.59 16.87
C LYS A 201 -21.17 9.38 17.99
N SER A 202 -20.24 10.32 18.19
CA SER A 202 -19.27 10.24 19.26
C SER A 202 -19.91 10.38 20.66
N ASN A 203 -21.02 11.10 20.79
CA ASN A 203 -21.79 11.18 22.03
C ASN A 203 -22.49 9.85 22.35
N ALA A 204 -23.00 9.14 21.35
CA ALA A 204 -23.58 7.81 21.51
C ALA A 204 -22.50 6.80 21.94
N MET A 205 -21.34 6.80 21.27
CA MET A 205 -20.18 5.97 21.65
C MET A 205 -19.74 6.27 23.09
N PHE A 206 -19.62 7.53 23.46
CA PHE A 206 -19.25 7.94 24.82
C PHE A 206 -20.24 7.40 25.87
N SER A 207 -21.55 7.55 25.61
CA SER A 207 -22.60 7.07 26.52
C SER A 207 -22.60 5.55 26.63
N LEU A 208 -22.34 4.83 25.52
CA LEU A 208 -22.21 3.36 25.51
C LEU A 208 -21.02 2.93 26.38
N VAL A 209 -19.83 3.50 26.17
CA VAL A 209 -18.62 3.18 26.94
C VAL A 209 -18.84 3.43 28.43
N GLN A 210 -19.44 4.57 28.80
CA GLN A 210 -19.80 4.87 30.18
C GLN A 210 -20.75 3.81 30.79
N SER A 211 -21.73 3.37 30.02
CA SER A 211 -22.68 2.31 30.43
C SER A 211 -22.00 0.95 30.58
N LEU A 212 -21.09 0.58 29.66
CA LEU A 212 -20.33 -0.68 29.73
C LEU A 212 -19.44 -0.71 30.99
N ILE A 213 -18.73 0.37 31.28
CA ILE A 213 -17.91 0.51 32.49
C ILE A 213 -18.78 0.36 33.76
N ALA A 214 -19.91 1.05 33.79
CA ALA A 214 -20.83 0.97 34.93
C ALA A 214 -21.40 -0.44 35.20
N GLN A 215 -21.49 -1.26 34.13
CA GLN A 215 -21.91 -2.66 34.19
C GLN A 215 -20.75 -3.64 34.45
N GLY A 216 -19.52 -3.16 34.63
CA GLY A 216 -18.35 -4.02 34.79
C GLY A 216 -18.03 -4.87 33.55
N VAL A 217 -18.38 -4.39 32.34
CA VAL A 217 -18.00 -5.04 31.10
C VAL A 217 -16.53 -4.73 30.81
N PRO A 218 -15.73 -5.72 30.44
CA PRO A 218 -14.31 -5.49 30.13
C PRO A 218 -14.18 -4.70 28.82
N ILE A 219 -13.78 -3.43 28.94
CA ILE A 219 -13.47 -2.54 27.85
C ILE A 219 -12.20 -1.77 28.21
N ASP A 220 -11.21 -1.81 27.33
CA ASP A 220 -9.91 -1.16 27.55
C ASP A 220 -9.78 0.14 26.78
N GLY A 221 -10.45 0.30 25.63
CA GLY A 221 -10.25 1.47 24.80
C GLY A 221 -11.32 1.75 23.76
N VAL A 222 -11.16 2.91 23.12
CA VAL A 222 -11.93 3.35 21.95
C VAL A 222 -10.95 3.66 20.82
N GLY A 223 -11.20 3.10 19.64
CA GLY A 223 -10.53 3.41 18.40
C GLY A 223 -11.27 4.50 17.63
N LEU A 224 -10.52 5.47 17.16
CA LEU A 224 -10.95 6.56 16.28
C LEU A 224 -10.34 6.25 14.92
N GLU A 225 -11.15 5.83 13.93
CA GLU A 225 -10.62 5.39 12.64
C GLU A 225 -9.87 6.48 11.91
N SER A 226 -10.42 7.71 11.93
CA SER A 226 -9.75 8.89 11.39
C SER A 226 -9.55 8.85 9.87
N HIS A 227 -10.56 8.38 9.15
CA HIS A 227 -10.65 8.46 7.69
C HIS A 227 -11.10 9.88 7.27
N PHE A 228 -10.16 10.78 7.07
CA PHE A 228 -10.47 12.18 6.83
C PHE A 228 -10.63 12.52 5.34
N ILE A 229 -11.34 13.63 5.11
CA ILE A 229 -11.31 14.40 3.87
C ILE A 229 -10.38 15.58 4.14
N LEU A 230 -9.49 15.87 3.21
CA LEU A 230 -8.51 16.96 3.31
C LEU A 230 -9.08 18.24 3.94
N GLY A 231 -8.47 18.72 5.00
CA GLY A 231 -8.84 19.92 5.73
C GLY A 231 -10.06 19.76 6.64
N GLN A 232 -10.54 18.52 6.90
CA GLN A 232 -11.73 18.28 7.71
C GLN A 232 -11.43 17.53 9.02
N VAL A 233 -10.22 17.59 9.54
CA VAL A 233 -9.91 17.13 10.89
C VAL A 233 -10.73 17.97 11.89
N PRO A 234 -11.56 17.33 12.75
CA PRO A 234 -12.43 18.07 13.66
C PRO A 234 -11.63 18.92 14.67
N SER A 235 -11.94 20.19 14.80
CA SER A 235 -11.29 21.08 15.79
C SER A 235 -11.55 20.67 17.25
N THR A 236 -12.53 19.81 17.49
CA THR A 236 -12.89 19.26 18.81
C THR A 236 -12.24 17.89 19.09
N MET A 237 -11.36 17.39 18.21
CA MET A 237 -10.76 16.06 18.32
C MET A 237 -10.01 15.88 19.65
N LEU A 238 -9.16 16.82 20.01
CA LEU A 238 -8.44 16.80 21.30
C LEU A 238 -9.39 16.71 22.48
N ALA A 239 -10.41 17.55 22.54
CA ALA A 239 -11.38 17.56 23.63
C ALA A 239 -12.15 16.23 23.71
N ASN A 240 -12.50 15.68 22.55
CA ASN A 240 -13.21 14.42 22.46
C ASN A 240 -12.32 13.24 22.93
N MET A 241 -11.06 13.18 22.52
CA MET A 241 -10.09 12.19 23.03
C MET A 241 -9.92 12.32 24.55
N GLN A 242 -9.82 13.53 25.09
CA GLN A 242 -9.68 13.79 26.53
C GLN A 242 -10.89 13.30 27.33
N ARG A 243 -12.13 13.48 26.81
CA ARG A 243 -13.33 13.01 27.52
C ARG A 243 -13.41 11.47 27.57
N PHE A 244 -13.04 10.75 26.49
CA PHE A 244 -12.94 9.29 26.53
C PHE A 244 -11.85 8.84 27.52
N ALA A 245 -10.68 9.45 27.46
CA ALA A 245 -9.59 9.18 28.40
C ALA A 245 -9.98 9.42 29.88
N ALA A 246 -10.84 10.40 30.14
CA ALA A 246 -11.37 10.69 31.48
C ALA A 246 -12.27 9.57 32.03
N LEU A 247 -12.85 8.72 31.19
CA LEU A 247 -13.58 7.51 31.60
C LEU A 247 -12.64 6.40 32.13
N GLY A 248 -11.32 6.57 31.94
CA GLY A 248 -10.33 5.56 32.34
C GLY A 248 -9.99 4.55 31.25
N VAL A 249 -10.51 4.71 30.03
CA VAL A 249 -10.18 3.88 28.87
C VAL A 249 -9.06 4.49 28.03
N ASP A 250 -8.36 3.67 27.28
CA ASP A 250 -7.37 4.12 26.31
C ASP A 250 -8.08 4.69 25.05
N VAL A 251 -7.43 5.60 24.35
CA VAL A 251 -7.83 6.05 23.02
C VAL A 251 -6.72 5.70 22.03
N ALA A 252 -7.10 5.35 20.81
CA ALA A 252 -6.16 5.08 19.73
C ALA A 252 -6.69 5.70 18.43
N VAL A 253 -5.79 6.25 17.60
CA VAL A 253 -6.07 6.52 16.20
C VAL A 253 -5.75 5.25 15.44
N THR A 254 -6.74 4.65 14.78
CA THR A 254 -6.65 3.25 14.34
C THR A 254 -6.49 3.06 12.84
N GLU A 255 -6.90 4.03 12.01
CA GLU A 255 -7.01 3.84 10.57
C GLU A 255 -6.76 5.14 9.77
N LEU A 256 -5.85 6.00 10.28
CA LEU A 256 -5.61 7.33 9.74
C LEU A 256 -5.27 7.32 8.24
N ASP A 257 -6.10 7.96 7.48
CA ASP A 257 -5.82 8.44 6.13
C ASP A 257 -6.53 9.79 5.90
N ASP A 258 -6.05 10.57 4.92
CA ASP A 258 -6.58 11.90 4.60
C ASP A 258 -6.66 12.06 3.08
N ARG A 259 -7.85 11.76 2.52
CA ARG A 259 -8.06 11.66 1.07
C ARG A 259 -8.12 13.01 0.37
N ILE A 260 -7.42 13.08 -0.76
CA ILE A 260 -7.31 14.25 -1.62
C ILE A 260 -8.09 14.00 -2.92
N THR A 261 -8.86 15.01 -3.39
CA THR A 261 -9.38 14.99 -4.77
C THR A 261 -8.23 15.13 -5.76
N LEU A 262 -8.12 14.17 -6.68
CA LEU A 262 -7.01 14.10 -7.64
C LEU A 262 -7.25 15.00 -8.88
N PRO A 263 -6.17 15.56 -9.46
CA PRO A 263 -4.76 15.40 -9.07
C PRO A 263 -4.41 16.20 -7.80
N ALA A 264 -3.60 15.62 -6.92
CA ALA A 264 -3.12 16.30 -5.72
C ALA A 264 -2.19 17.47 -6.10
N THR A 265 -2.47 18.65 -5.56
CA THR A 265 -1.63 19.84 -5.73
C THR A 265 -0.65 20.00 -4.55
N ALA A 266 0.38 20.84 -4.71
CA ALA A 266 1.30 21.17 -3.62
C ALA A 266 0.55 21.76 -2.40
N ALA A 267 -0.48 22.56 -2.62
CA ALA A 267 -1.33 23.11 -1.55
C ALA A 267 -2.09 22.00 -0.82
N ASN A 268 -2.62 21.00 -1.54
CA ASN A 268 -3.28 19.84 -0.94
C ASN A 268 -2.31 19.04 -0.06
N LEU A 269 -1.09 18.77 -0.54
CA LEU A 269 -0.07 18.05 0.23
C LEU A 269 0.39 18.83 1.48
N THR A 270 0.42 20.17 1.42
CA THR A 270 0.70 21.02 2.57
C THR A 270 -0.43 20.96 3.60
N GLN A 271 -1.68 20.99 3.16
CA GLN A 271 -2.83 20.84 4.05
C GLN A 271 -2.83 19.46 4.70
N GLN A 272 -2.62 18.39 3.91
CA GLN A 272 -2.51 17.03 4.42
C GLN A 272 -1.40 16.91 5.49
N ALA A 273 -0.26 17.54 5.27
CA ALA A 273 0.82 17.57 6.26
C ALA A 273 0.38 18.23 7.58
N THR A 274 -0.43 19.28 7.48
CA THR A 274 -1.03 19.95 8.65
C THR A 274 -2.01 19.03 9.37
N ASP A 275 -2.88 18.35 8.63
CA ASP A 275 -3.90 17.45 9.17
C ASP A 275 -3.27 16.27 9.92
N PHE A 276 -2.33 15.55 9.29
CA PHE A 276 -1.59 14.46 9.96
C PHE A 276 -0.83 14.94 11.20
N SER A 277 -0.18 16.12 11.12
CA SER A 277 0.54 16.69 12.26
C SER A 277 -0.39 17.02 13.43
N ASN A 278 -1.59 17.55 13.15
CA ASN A 278 -2.57 17.89 14.18
C ASN A 278 -3.09 16.63 14.88
N VAL A 279 -3.45 15.59 14.12
CA VAL A 279 -3.90 14.30 14.68
C VAL A 279 -2.84 13.69 15.62
N VAL A 280 -1.57 13.70 15.20
CA VAL A 280 -0.48 13.18 16.03
C VAL A 280 -0.28 14.04 17.28
N LYS A 281 -0.34 15.38 17.18
CA LYS A 281 -0.23 16.28 18.34
C LYS A 281 -1.37 16.10 19.32
N ASP A 282 -2.60 15.89 18.85
CA ASP A 282 -3.76 15.63 19.70
C ASP A 282 -3.58 14.32 20.46
N CYS A 283 -3.09 13.26 19.80
CA CYS A 283 -2.75 12.01 20.48
C CYS A 283 -1.64 12.19 21.52
N LEU A 284 -0.59 12.96 21.22
CA LEU A 284 0.50 13.24 22.15
C LEU A 284 0.03 14.04 23.37
N ALA A 285 -0.94 14.93 23.22
CA ALA A 285 -1.50 15.74 24.30
C ALA A 285 -2.40 14.93 25.26
N VAL A 286 -2.80 13.71 24.89
CA VAL A 286 -3.64 12.83 25.72
C VAL A 286 -2.80 11.69 26.27
N THR A 287 -2.64 11.64 27.58
CA THR A 287 -1.82 10.61 28.25
C THR A 287 -2.27 9.18 27.89
N ARG A 288 -3.59 8.96 27.83
CA ARG A 288 -4.19 7.67 27.49
C ARG A 288 -4.36 7.43 25.97
N CYS A 289 -3.93 8.33 25.11
CA CYS A 289 -3.74 7.95 23.72
C CYS A 289 -2.54 7.02 23.62
N VAL A 290 -2.72 5.83 23.09
CA VAL A 290 -1.70 4.78 23.08
C VAL A 290 -0.88 4.75 21.78
N GLY A 291 -1.39 5.37 20.71
CA GLY A 291 -0.69 5.43 19.42
C GLY A 291 -1.57 5.84 18.26
N VAL A 292 -0.93 5.88 17.10
CA VAL A 292 -1.53 6.23 15.80
C VAL A 292 -1.21 5.12 14.81
N THR A 293 -2.21 4.64 14.08
CA THR A 293 -2.06 3.71 12.96
C THR A 293 -2.50 4.38 11.67
N GLN A 294 -1.64 4.43 10.65
CA GLN A 294 -1.99 4.82 9.29
C GLN A 294 -2.63 3.62 8.58
N TRP A 295 -3.70 3.85 7.80
CA TRP A 295 -4.39 2.77 7.09
C TRP A 295 -3.75 2.49 5.72
N GLY A 296 -2.85 1.51 5.68
CA GLY A 296 -1.98 1.20 4.54
C GLY A 296 -0.62 1.89 4.62
N ILE A 297 0.30 1.57 3.71
CA ILE A 297 1.66 2.11 3.69
C ILE A 297 1.76 3.30 2.73
N GLY A 298 1.48 3.06 1.46
CA GLY A 298 1.62 4.04 0.39
C GLY A 298 0.32 4.31 -0.36
N ASP A 299 0.33 5.34 -1.17
CA ASP A 299 -0.84 5.69 -1.98
C ASP A 299 -1.21 4.56 -2.97
N ALA A 300 -0.23 3.71 -3.34
CA ALA A 300 -0.42 2.59 -4.26
C ALA A 300 -1.27 1.44 -3.68
N ASP A 301 -1.23 1.26 -2.36
CA ASP A 301 -1.96 0.21 -1.64
C ASP A 301 -3.13 0.75 -0.81
N SER A 302 -3.47 2.03 -0.99
CA SER A 302 -4.61 2.67 -0.32
C SER A 302 -5.95 2.17 -0.88
N TRP A 303 -6.91 1.91 0.00
CA TRP A 303 -8.28 1.53 -0.34
C TRP A 303 -9.10 2.68 -0.97
N ILE A 304 -8.66 3.93 -0.75
CA ILE A 304 -9.39 5.14 -1.13
C ILE A 304 -9.75 5.19 -2.62
N PRO A 305 -8.84 4.94 -3.60
CA PRO A 305 -9.21 5.01 -5.02
C PRO A 305 -10.25 3.98 -5.44
N GLY A 306 -10.30 2.84 -4.75
CA GLY A 306 -11.29 1.78 -5.02
C GLY A 306 -12.68 2.11 -4.52
N THR A 307 -12.79 2.95 -3.48
CA THR A 307 -14.06 3.31 -2.84
C THR A 307 -14.55 4.70 -3.24
N PHE A 308 -13.65 5.67 -3.38
CA PHE A 308 -13.96 7.07 -3.69
C PHE A 308 -13.39 7.48 -5.04
N ALA A 309 -14.18 7.33 -6.10
CA ALA A 309 -13.74 7.66 -7.46
C ALA A 309 -13.18 9.09 -7.56
N GLY A 310 -12.00 9.24 -8.16
CA GLY A 310 -11.32 10.53 -8.33
C GLY A 310 -10.64 11.07 -7.05
N GLN A 311 -10.57 10.28 -5.98
CA GLN A 311 -9.83 10.60 -4.76
C GLN A 311 -8.69 9.61 -4.53
N GLY A 312 -7.67 10.04 -3.76
CA GLY A 312 -6.49 9.23 -3.47
C GLY A 312 -5.43 10.04 -2.74
N ALA A 313 -4.18 9.68 -2.92
CA ALA A 313 -3.02 10.33 -2.28
C ALA A 313 -3.19 10.49 -0.76
N ALA A 314 -3.77 9.48 -0.10
CA ALA A 314 -4.32 9.60 1.25
C ALA A 314 -3.34 9.25 2.38
N THR A 315 -2.18 8.65 2.07
CA THR A 315 -1.21 8.16 3.05
C THR A 315 0.01 9.08 3.16
N MET A 316 0.96 8.76 4.05
CA MET A 316 2.21 9.54 4.22
C MET A 316 3.29 9.20 3.19
N PHE A 317 3.11 8.14 2.41
CA PHE A 317 4.06 7.74 1.37
C PHE A 317 3.35 7.73 0.01
N ASP A 318 4.10 8.10 -1.05
CA ASP A 318 3.57 8.14 -2.43
C ASP A 318 3.41 6.72 -3.04
N ASN A 319 3.03 6.66 -4.32
CA ASN A 319 2.89 5.39 -5.06
C ASN A 319 4.19 4.58 -5.19
N ASN A 320 5.33 5.20 -4.93
CA ASN A 320 6.66 4.56 -4.94
C ASN A 320 7.21 4.38 -3.53
N TYR A 321 6.39 4.58 -2.51
CA TYR A 321 6.75 4.54 -1.09
C TYR A 321 7.80 5.59 -0.67
N ASN A 322 7.93 6.69 -1.40
CA ASN A 322 8.73 7.83 -0.94
C ASN A 322 7.93 8.67 0.06
N PRO A 323 8.60 9.24 1.09
CA PRO A 323 7.92 10.06 2.08
C PRO A 323 7.35 11.35 1.47
N LYS A 324 6.09 11.64 1.78
CA LYS A 324 5.38 12.87 1.42
C LYS A 324 5.60 13.96 2.50
N PRO A 325 5.16 15.22 2.27
CA PRO A 325 5.23 16.27 3.29
C PRO A 325 4.57 15.90 4.62
N SER A 326 3.50 15.10 4.59
CA SER A 326 2.82 14.58 5.79
C SER A 326 3.72 13.71 6.67
N TYR A 327 4.59 12.88 6.09
CA TYR A 327 5.60 12.13 6.84
C TYR A 327 6.53 13.05 7.64
N ASN A 328 7.11 14.07 6.98
CA ASN A 328 8.02 15.01 7.63
C ASN A 328 7.34 15.82 8.74
N ALA A 329 6.07 16.17 8.55
CA ALA A 329 5.28 16.87 9.54
C ALA A 329 5.01 16.00 10.78
N VAL A 330 4.75 14.70 10.58
CA VAL A 330 4.58 13.73 11.67
C VAL A 330 5.91 13.49 12.40
N VAL A 331 7.03 13.31 11.69
CA VAL A 331 8.37 13.23 12.29
C VAL A 331 8.63 14.44 13.20
N THR A 332 8.32 15.64 12.71
CA THR A 332 8.46 16.88 13.51
C THR A 332 7.54 16.90 14.72
N ALA A 333 6.28 16.49 14.56
CA ALA A 333 5.30 16.44 15.66
C ALA A 333 5.74 15.46 16.77
N LEU A 334 6.39 14.35 16.40
CA LEU A 334 6.95 13.36 17.33
C LEU A 334 8.28 13.80 17.98
N GLY A 335 8.79 15.01 17.65
CA GLY A 335 10.04 15.55 18.21
C GLY A 335 11.31 15.09 17.50
N GLY A 336 11.20 14.44 16.34
CA GLY A 336 12.32 14.15 15.47
C GLY A 336 12.86 15.41 14.81
N ALA A 337 14.10 15.38 14.40
CA ALA A 337 14.60 16.36 13.44
C ALA A 337 13.92 16.06 12.10
N GLY A 338 12.75 16.62 11.90
CA GLY A 338 12.14 16.66 10.59
C GLY A 338 13.18 17.23 9.65
N GLY A 339 13.50 16.52 8.57
CA GLY A 339 14.45 17.01 7.59
C GLY A 339 14.14 18.46 7.31
N GLY A 340 15.10 19.33 7.59
CA GLY A 340 14.97 20.77 7.87
C GLY A 340 13.79 21.43 7.20
N THR A 341 13.18 22.38 7.92
CA THR A 341 12.07 23.19 7.42
C THR A 341 12.19 23.36 5.92
N THR A 342 11.55 22.49 5.16
CA THR A 342 11.18 22.86 3.83
C THR A 342 10.07 23.87 4.04
N THR A 343 10.45 25.16 4.06
CA THR A 343 9.59 26.14 3.38
C THR A 343 9.01 25.38 2.20
N PRO A 344 7.68 25.32 1.98
CA PRO A 344 7.14 24.68 0.79
C PRO A 344 8.04 25.13 -0.35
N PRO A 345 8.62 24.22 -1.16
CA PRO A 345 9.44 24.68 -2.26
C PRO A 345 8.57 25.69 -2.97
N PRO A 346 9.10 26.89 -3.27
CA PRO A 346 8.31 27.86 -4.02
C PRO A 346 7.75 27.10 -5.19
N ALA A 347 6.43 27.14 -5.36
CA ALA A 347 5.70 26.33 -6.34
C ALA A 347 6.54 26.28 -7.61
N GLY A 348 7.10 25.11 -7.94
CA GLY A 348 7.66 24.98 -9.23
C GLY A 348 9.03 24.41 -9.45
N ASN A 349 9.78 23.82 -8.50
CA ASN A 349 10.98 23.14 -8.95
C ASN A 349 10.76 21.62 -9.01
N THR A 350 10.55 21.11 -10.23
CA THR A 350 10.45 19.65 -10.50
C THR A 350 11.51 19.25 -11.49
N VAL A 351 12.33 18.28 -11.12
CA VAL A 351 13.22 17.60 -12.05
C VAL A 351 12.50 16.36 -12.57
N THR A 352 12.32 16.28 -13.88
CA THR A 352 11.72 15.11 -14.53
C THR A 352 12.79 14.39 -15.33
N LEU A 353 13.06 13.12 -15.04
CA LEU A 353 13.97 12.27 -15.82
C LEU A 353 13.14 11.41 -16.78
N THR A 354 13.38 11.60 -18.06
CA THR A 354 12.74 10.80 -19.12
C THR A 354 13.28 9.38 -19.07
N ASN A 355 12.38 8.38 -19.04
CA ASN A 355 12.77 6.98 -19.13
C ASN A 355 13.34 6.70 -20.53
N PRO A 356 14.59 6.21 -20.66
CA PRO A 356 15.20 5.93 -21.95
C PRO A 356 14.62 4.69 -22.65
N GLY A 357 13.71 3.96 -22.00
CA GLY A 357 13.17 2.70 -22.50
C GLY A 357 14.13 1.53 -22.31
N GLY A 358 13.79 0.36 -22.86
CA GLY A 358 14.65 -0.81 -22.83
C GLY A 358 15.93 -0.59 -23.64
N VAL A 359 17.10 -0.79 -23.03
CA VAL A 359 18.41 -0.63 -23.66
C VAL A 359 19.02 -2.01 -23.94
N THR A 360 19.70 -2.15 -25.07
CA THR A 360 20.40 -3.39 -25.44
C THR A 360 21.89 -3.11 -25.67
N GLY A 361 22.74 -4.12 -25.44
CA GLY A 361 24.17 -4.09 -25.67
C GLY A 361 24.73 -5.49 -25.83
N THR A 362 26.04 -5.59 -26.09
CA THR A 362 26.73 -6.87 -26.22
C THR A 362 28.02 -6.84 -25.40
N VAL A 363 28.35 -7.94 -24.73
CA VAL A 363 29.62 -8.09 -24.00
C VAL A 363 30.80 -7.77 -24.90
N GLY A 364 31.71 -6.91 -24.43
CA GLY A 364 32.91 -6.49 -25.15
C GLY A 364 32.69 -5.38 -26.18
N THR A 365 31.48 -4.91 -26.41
CA THR A 365 31.16 -3.80 -27.32
C THR A 365 30.83 -2.55 -26.52
N ALA A 366 31.48 -1.41 -26.86
CA ALA A 366 31.19 -0.15 -26.17
C ALA A 366 29.72 0.26 -26.33
N ALA A 367 29.10 0.64 -25.23
CA ALA A 367 27.72 1.09 -25.18
C ALA A 367 27.62 2.49 -24.57
N SER A 368 26.63 3.29 -25.00
CA SER A 368 26.38 4.62 -24.46
C SER A 368 24.89 4.95 -24.51
N VAL A 369 24.38 5.49 -23.41
CA VAL A 369 22.99 5.99 -23.28
C VAL A 369 23.03 7.34 -22.60
N THR A 370 22.36 8.35 -23.16
CA THR A 370 22.26 9.68 -22.54
C THR A 370 20.91 9.78 -21.80
N LEU A 371 20.97 10.09 -20.53
CA LEU A 371 19.80 10.41 -19.72
C LEU A 371 19.36 11.85 -20.01
N HIS A 372 18.08 12.03 -20.30
CA HIS A 372 17.47 13.34 -20.52
C HIS A 372 16.61 13.72 -19.32
N ALA A 373 16.99 14.79 -18.64
CA ALA A 373 16.19 15.36 -17.57
C ALA A 373 15.83 16.82 -17.86
N THR A 374 14.67 17.23 -17.44
CA THR A 374 14.21 18.63 -17.48
C THR A 374 14.03 19.13 -16.06
N ASP A 375 14.41 20.38 -15.83
CA ASP A 375 14.20 21.09 -14.58
C ASP A 375 13.25 22.25 -14.83
N SER A 376 12.21 22.40 -14.02
CA SER A 376 11.26 23.51 -14.12
C SER A 376 11.86 24.84 -13.64
N ALA A 377 12.96 24.81 -12.83
CA ALA A 377 13.71 25.98 -12.43
C ALA A 377 14.83 26.26 -13.43
N ALA A 378 14.74 27.38 -14.13
CA ALA A 378 15.75 27.76 -15.11
C ALA A 378 17.12 27.99 -14.48
N GLY A 379 18.19 27.46 -15.12
CA GLY A 379 19.58 27.73 -14.76
C GLY A 379 20.18 26.85 -13.67
N GLN A 380 19.47 25.81 -13.21
CA GLN A 380 20.00 24.84 -12.27
C GLN A 380 20.87 23.79 -13.01
N ALA A 381 22.01 23.44 -12.39
CA ALA A 381 22.85 22.34 -12.88
C ALA A 381 22.30 21.02 -12.35
N LEU A 382 22.10 20.04 -13.23
CA LEU A 382 21.68 18.69 -12.87
C LEU A 382 22.87 17.78 -12.59
N THR A 383 22.76 16.98 -11.55
CA THR A 383 23.70 15.91 -11.21
C THR A 383 23.03 14.57 -11.37
N TYR A 384 23.68 13.63 -12.07
CA TYR A 384 23.13 12.33 -12.40
C TYR A 384 23.79 11.21 -11.59
N SER A 385 22.99 10.22 -11.21
CA SER A 385 23.46 8.97 -10.59
C SER A 385 22.68 7.78 -11.16
N ALA A 386 23.24 6.59 -11.06
CA ALA A 386 22.54 5.37 -11.46
C ALA A 386 23.02 4.17 -10.64
N THR A 387 22.10 3.24 -10.37
CA THR A 387 22.34 1.96 -9.70
C THR A 387 21.88 0.81 -10.58
N GLY A 388 22.34 -0.41 -10.31
CA GLY A 388 21.97 -1.59 -11.11
C GLY A 388 22.59 -1.63 -12.51
N LEU A 389 23.62 -0.83 -12.80
CA LEU A 389 24.30 -0.80 -14.10
C LEU A 389 25.00 -2.13 -14.42
N PRO A 390 25.03 -2.55 -15.71
CA PRO A 390 25.86 -3.66 -16.14
C PRO A 390 27.35 -3.44 -15.76
N THR A 391 28.03 -4.49 -15.34
CA THR A 391 29.46 -4.41 -15.02
C THR A 391 30.27 -3.88 -16.21
N GLY A 392 31.04 -2.81 -16.00
CA GLY A 392 31.80 -2.13 -17.05
C GLY A 392 31.11 -0.88 -17.62
N ILE A 393 29.91 -0.55 -17.16
CA ILE A 393 29.20 0.71 -17.46
C ILE A 393 29.27 1.64 -16.24
N ALA A 394 29.50 2.93 -16.50
CA ALA A 394 29.49 3.96 -15.47
C ALA A 394 28.63 5.16 -15.89
N VAL A 395 28.12 5.91 -14.90
CA VAL A 395 27.42 7.19 -15.11
C VAL A 395 28.42 8.36 -15.03
N ASN A 396 28.29 9.28 -15.98
CA ASN A 396 28.91 10.59 -15.85
C ASN A 396 27.95 11.52 -15.10
N ALA A 397 28.31 11.88 -13.88
CA ALA A 397 27.44 12.64 -12.98
C ALA A 397 27.08 14.05 -13.49
N THR A 398 27.86 14.64 -14.39
CA THR A 398 27.62 15.99 -14.91
C THR A 398 26.81 15.97 -16.21
N THR A 399 27.05 14.99 -17.08
CA THR A 399 26.44 14.95 -18.42
C THR A 399 25.24 14.00 -18.53
N GLY A 400 25.03 13.13 -17.53
CA GLY A 400 23.98 12.10 -17.56
C GLY A 400 24.26 10.95 -18.53
N VAL A 401 25.48 10.85 -19.08
CA VAL A 401 25.85 9.77 -20.00
C VAL A 401 26.20 8.51 -19.22
N LEU A 402 25.49 7.43 -19.50
CA LEU A 402 25.85 6.08 -19.07
C LEU A 402 26.71 5.46 -20.17
N SER A 403 27.96 5.14 -19.90
CA SER A 403 28.86 4.62 -20.94
C SER A 403 29.92 3.66 -20.40
N GLY A 404 30.46 2.83 -21.30
CA GLY A 404 31.50 1.87 -21.01
C GLY A 404 31.39 0.63 -21.88
N THR A 405 32.13 -0.42 -21.51
CA THR A 405 32.11 -1.71 -22.21
C THR A 405 31.60 -2.78 -21.25
N PRO A 406 30.38 -3.31 -21.43
CA PRO A 406 29.85 -4.30 -20.51
C PRO A 406 30.65 -5.61 -20.59
N THR A 407 30.92 -6.21 -19.43
CA THR A 407 31.74 -7.43 -19.32
C THR A 407 30.94 -8.68 -19.01
N THR A 408 29.66 -8.54 -18.65
CA THR A 408 28.80 -9.65 -18.21
C THR A 408 27.47 -9.59 -18.98
N ALA A 409 27.06 -10.72 -19.54
CA ALA A 409 25.74 -10.87 -20.19
C ALA A 409 24.65 -10.99 -19.10
N GLY A 410 23.47 -10.49 -19.40
CA GLY A 410 22.31 -10.54 -18.49
C GLY A 410 21.36 -9.38 -18.73
N THR A 411 20.22 -9.41 -18.03
CA THR A 411 19.29 -8.27 -17.99
C THR A 411 19.44 -7.57 -16.64
N PHE A 412 19.70 -6.28 -16.68
CA PHE A 412 19.98 -5.44 -15.52
C PHE A 412 18.85 -4.43 -15.35
N ALA A 413 18.26 -4.38 -14.17
CA ALA A 413 17.30 -3.34 -13.80
C ALA A 413 18.09 -2.10 -13.35
N VAL A 414 18.11 -1.05 -14.19
CA VAL A 414 18.86 0.18 -13.93
C VAL A 414 17.91 1.24 -13.38
N THR A 415 18.24 1.80 -12.21
CA THR A 415 17.54 2.97 -11.67
C THR A 415 18.46 4.19 -11.81
N ALA A 416 18.06 5.13 -12.65
CA ALA A 416 18.75 6.41 -12.86
C ALA A 416 18.02 7.54 -12.11
N LYS A 417 18.80 8.53 -11.62
CA LYS A 417 18.30 9.70 -10.91
C LYS A 417 19.02 10.96 -11.39
N ALA A 418 18.28 12.04 -11.61
CA ALA A 418 18.79 13.38 -11.81
C ALA A 418 18.40 14.24 -10.61
N THR A 419 19.32 15.05 -10.09
CA THR A 419 19.11 15.92 -8.93
C THR A 419 19.68 17.30 -9.25
N ASP A 420 18.97 18.36 -8.93
CA ASP A 420 19.42 19.74 -9.08
C ASP A 420 20.21 20.26 -7.86
N GLY A 421 20.66 21.51 -7.94
CA GLY A 421 21.39 22.16 -6.85
C GLY A 421 20.56 22.48 -5.60
N THR A 422 19.22 22.39 -5.68
CA THR A 422 18.28 22.61 -4.56
C THR A 422 17.87 21.32 -3.88
N GLY A 423 18.21 20.14 -4.47
CA GLY A 423 17.84 18.81 -3.98
C GLY A 423 16.56 18.24 -4.62
N ALA A 424 15.88 18.97 -5.51
CA ALA A 424 14.79 18.41 -6.28
C ALA A 424 15.32 17.32 -7.23
N SER A 425 14.59 16.22 -7.40
CA SER A 425 15.08 15.08 -8.16
C SER A 425 13.97 14.32 -8.87
N GLY A 426 14.31 13.75 -10.04
CA GLY A 426 13.47 12.82 -10.79
C GLY A 426 14.22 11.51 -11.02
N SER A 427 13.50 10.38 -11.04
CA SER A 427 14.08 9.05 -11.24
C SER A 427 13.33 8.31 -12.35
N ALA A 428 14.04 7.39 -13.01
CA ALA A 428 13.47 6.47 -13.98
C ALA A 428 14.13 5.09 -13.86
N THR A 429 13.33 4.03 -13.94
CA THR A 429 13.82 2.65 -13.96
C THR A 429 13.60 2.05 -15.33
N PHE A 430 14.62 1.38 -15.87
CA PHE A 430 14.58 0.74 -17.19
C PHE A 430 15.43 -0.53 -17.19
N SER A 431 15.18 -1.43 -18.15
CA SER A 431 16.00 -2.62 -18.33
C SER A 431 17.12 -2.39 -19.32
N TRP A 432 18.33 -2.88 -18.97
CA TRP A 432 19.46 -2.94 -19.88
C TRP A 432 19.87 -4.39 -20.11
N THR A 433 19.64 -4.91 -21.34
CA THR A 433 19.94 -6.30 -21.67
C THR A 433 21.28 -6.38 -22.41
N ILE A 434 22.24 -7.12 -21.88
CA ILE A 434 23.55 -7.37 -22.46
C ILE A 434 23.61 -8.80 -22.99
N GLY A 435 23.70 -8.93 -24.31
CA GLY A 435 23.92 -10.22 -24.97
C GLY A 435 25.35 -10.75 -24.80
N ALA A 436 25.54 -12.08 -24.88
CA ALA A 436 26.86 -12.69 -24.81
C ALA A 436 27.76 -12.33 -26.01
N SER A 437 29.07 -12.23 -25.78
CA SER A 437 30.04 -12.01 -26.87
C SER A 437 30.09 -13.24 -27.80
N GLY A 438 29.86 -13.07 -29.09
CA GLY A 438 29.95 -14.15 -30.08
C GLY A 438 28.63 -14.69 -30.62
N THR A 439 27.47 -14.23 -30.16
CA THR A 439 26.22 -14.44 -30.90
C THR A 439 26.04 -13.31 -31.92
N THR A 440 26.04 -13.64 -33.20
CA THR A 440 25.61 -12.70 -34.24
C THR A 440 24.24 -12.16 -33.84
N PRO A 441 24.04 -10.83 -33.76
CA PRO A 441 22.70 -10.28 -33.50
C PRO A 441 21.78 -10.86 -34.60
N PRO A 442 20.50 -11.17 -34.29
CA PRO A 442 19.52 -11.39 -35.34
C PRO A 442 19.61 -10.18 -36.27
N PRO A 443 19.50 -10.34 -37.62
CA PRO A 443 19.70 -9.25 -38.54
C PRO A 443 18.80 -8.08 -38.17
N THR A 444 19.42 -6.98 -37.78
CA THR A 444 18.77 -5.70 -37.53
C THR A 444 18.29 -5.18 -38.89
N GLY A 445 16.98 -5.04 -39.07
CA GLY A 445 16.45 -4.36 -40.22
C GLY A 445 15.24 -5.00 -40.88
N GLY A 446 14.23 -5.39 -40.12
CA GLY A 446 12.87 -5.50 -40.66
C GLY A 446 12.24 -4.10 -40.75
N PRO A 447 11.24 -3.90 -41.61
CA PRO A 447 10.54 -2.62 -41.75
C PRO A 447 9.63 -2.31 -40.56
N CYS A 448 9.72 -3.07 -39.48
CA CYS A 448 8.83 -3.00 -38.32
C CYS A 448 9.50 -3.43 -37.00
N HIS A 449 8.99 -2.85 -35.93
CA HIS A 449 9.25 -3.28 -34.57
C HIS A 449 7.93 -3.64 -33.90
N VAL A 450 7.92 -4.68 -33.05
CA VAL A 450 6.71 -5.13 -32.33
C VAL A 450 6.99 -5.23 -30.82
N ASP A 451 6.29 -4.42 -30.04
CA ASP A 451 6.22 -4.56 -28.61
C ASP A 451 5.00 -5.43 -28.24
N TYR A 452 5.22 -6.43 -27.42
CA TYR A 452 4.19 -7.32 -26.88
C TYR A 452 4.21 -7.29 -25.36
N VAL A 453 3.14 -6.80 -24.74
CA VAL A 453 3.03 -6.63 -23.30
C VAL A 453 1.82 -7.43 -22.77
N LYS A 454 2.06 -8.31 -21.79
CA LYS A 454 0.98 -9.00 -21.06
C LYS A 454 0.60 -8.14 -19.85
N ALA A 455 -0.67 -7.77 -19.73
CA ALA A 455 -1.27 -7.17 -18.53
C ALA A 455 -2.76 -6.87 -18.76
N PRO A 456 -3.66 -7.20 -17.83
CA PRO A 456 -3.51 -8.06 -16.67
C PRO A 456 -3.49 -9.56 -17.01
N GLU A 457 -2.99 -10.37 -16.09
CA GLU A 457 -2.92 -11.82 -16.18
C GLU A 457 -3.61 -12.44 -14.96
N TRP A 458 -4.37 -13.54 -15.16
CA TRP A 458 -5.00 -14.33 -14.09
C TRP A 458 -4.94 -15.80 -14.43
N VAL A 459 -5.18 -16.67 -13.46
CA VAL A 459 -5.13 -18.11 -13.69
C VAL A 459 -6.04 -18.54 -14.84
N GLY A 460 -5.44 -19.05 -15.92
CA GLY A 460 -6.15 -19.49 -17.12
C GLY A 460 -6.57 -18.37 -18.08
N GLY A 461 -6.16 -17.11 -17.85
CA GLY A 461 -6.47 -16.00 -18.74
C GLY A 461 -5.37 -14.97 -18.85
N VAL A 462 -5.30 -14.26 -19.96
CA VAL A 462 -4.30 -13.23 -20.26
C VAL A 462 -4.91 -12.14 -21.16
N VAL A 463 -4.51 -10.90 -20.92
CA VAL A 463 -4.65 -9.79 -21.86
C VAL A 463 -3.29 -9.46 -22.43
N ALA A 464 -3.20 -9.25 -23.74
CA ALA A 464 -1.98 -8.80 -24.39
C ALA A 464 -2.23 -7.54 -25.22
N ASP A 465 -1.44 -6.51 -24.93
CA ASP A 465 -1.34 -5.30 -25.74
C ASP A 465 -0.15 -5.42 -26.70
N ILE A 466 -0.36 -5.05 -27.95
CA ILE A 466 0.63 -5.15 -29.02
C ILE A 466 0.76 -3.79 -29.69
N THR A 467 1.97 -3.29 -29.80
CA THR A 467 2.28 -2.08 -30.55
C THR A 467 3.14 -2.44 -31.76
N ILE A 468 2.68 -2.12 -32.96
CA ILE A 468 3.44 -2.27 -34.21
C ILE A 468 3.98 -0.90 -34.63
N THR A 469 5.29 -0.74 -34.65
CA THR A 469 5.96 0.48 -35.13
C THR A 469 6.57 0.25 -36.49
N ASN A 470 6.27 1.11 -37.46
CA ASN A 470 6.92 1.12 -38.76
C ASN A 470 8.30 1.80 -38.64
N THR A 471 9.36 1.00 -38.63
CA THR A 471 10.76 1.47 -38.56
C THR A 471 11.38 1.68 -39.92
N GLY A 472 10.64 1.36 -41.01
CA GLY A 472 11.06 1.57 -42.40
C GLY A 472 10.83 3.00 -42.88
N THR A 473 11.22 3.25 -44.11
CA THR A 473 11.09 4.56 -44.81
C THR A 473 9.84 4.66 -45.68
N THR A 474 9.08 3.57 -45.83
CA THR A 474 7.84 3.50 -46.61
C THR A 474 6.66 3.14 -45.74
N ALA A 475 5.47 3.66 -46.07
CA ALA A 475 4.25 3.32 -45.32
C ALA A 475 3.91 1.82 -45.52
N ILE A 476 3.52 1.17 -44.43
CA ILE A 476 2.94 -0.17 -44.45
C ILE A 476 1.44 0.00 -44.72
N ASN A 477 0.97 -0.45 -45.87
CA ASN A 477 -0.43 -0.39 -46.29
C ASN A 477 -1.02 -1.79 -46.32
N GLY A 478 -2.03 -2.04 -45.48
CA GLY A 478 -2.59 -3.37 -45.30
C GLY A 478 -1.59 -4.27 -44.55
N TRP A 479 -1.74 -4.36 -43.21
CA TRP A 479 -0.83 -5.18 -42.43
C TRP A 479 -1.50 -6.46 -41.95
N ASN A 480 -0.70 -7.53 -41.91
CA ASN A 480 -1.01 -8.80 -41.30
C ASN A 480 0.16 -9.18 -40.39
N LEU A 481 -0.06 -9.07 -39.06
CA LEU A 481 0.91 -9.48 -38.05
C LEU A 481 0.78 -10.98 -37.81
N THR A 482 1.88 -11.72 -37.90
CA THR A 482 1.93 -13.16 -37.63
C THR A 482 2.95 -13.48 -36.55
N PHE A 483 2.58 -14.43 -35.67
CA PHE A 483 3.45 -14.98 -34.62
C PHE A 483 2.97 -16.38 -34.22
N THR A 484 3.74 -17.04 -33.35
CA THR A 484 3.40 -18.37 -32.83
C THR A 484 3.52 -18.34 -31.30
N PHE A 485 2.49 -18.78 -30.59
CA PHE A 485 2.58 -18.97 -29.15
C PHE A 485 3.52 -20.15 -28.82
N PRO A 486 4.45 -19.97 -27.86
CA PRO A 486 5.26 -21.09 -27.36
C PRO A 486 4.44 -22.11 -26.57
N GLY A 487 3.28 -21.69 -26.05
CA GLY A 487 2.38 -22.48 -25.23
C GLY A 487 1.02 -22.74 -25.85
N ASP A 488 0.01 -22.87 -25.00
CA ASP A 488 -1.35 -23.30 -25.38
C ASP A 488 -2.38 -22.15 -25.38
N THR A 489 -1.92 -20.91 -25.37
CA THR A 489 -2.79 -19.71 -25.38
C THR A 489 -3.74 -19.72 -26.57
N LYS A 490 -5.02 -19.45 -26.30
CA LYS A 490 -6.10 -19.30 -27.29
C LYS A 490 -6.69 -17.89 -27.22
N ILE A 491 -6.74 -17.20 -28.35
CA ILE A 491 -7.38 -15.89 -28.44
C ILE A 491 -8.89 -16.07 -28.35
N ALA A 492 -9.51 -15.43 -27.37
CA ALA A 492 -10.96 -15.42 -27.15
C ALA A 492 -11.62 -14.20 -27.82
N SER A 493 -10.98 -13.04 -27.75
CA SER A 493 -11.41 -11.80 -28.41
C SER A 493 -10.20 -10.93 -28.74
N ALA A 494 -10.32 -10.06 -29.76
CA ALA A 494 -9.28 -9.12 -30.13
C ALA A 494 -9.87 -7.73 -30.44
N TRP A 495 -9.08 -6.69 -30.26
CA TRP A 495 -9.42 -5.32 -30.64
C TRP A 495 -8.40 -4.74 -31.60
N ASN A 496 -8.85 -3.81 -32.43
CA ASN A 496 -8.08 -3.15 -33.47
C ASN A 496 -7.49 -4.11 -34.52
N SER A 497 -7.93 -5.38 -34.56
CA SER A 497 -7.50 -6.38 -35.54
C SER A 497 -8.54 -7.49 -35.70
N THR A 498 -8.46 -8.23 -36.81
CA THR A 498 -9.23 -9.47 -37.00
C THR A 498 -8.31 -10.66 -36.77
N PRO A 499 -8.57 -11.49 -35.71
CA PRO A 499 -7.74 -12.63 -35.40
C PRO A 499 -8.10 -13.88 -36.17
N VAL A 500 -7.09 -14.62 -36.59
CA VAL A 500 -7.20 -16.02 -37.07
C VAL A 500 -6.13 -16.83 -36.35
N GLN A 501 -6.54 -17.89 -35.65
CA GLN A 501 -5.62 -18.78 -34.95
C GLN A 501 -5.82 -20.22 -35.41
N THR A 502 -4.73 -20.90 -35.79
CA THR A 502 -4.70 -22.33 -36.12
C THR A 502 -3.62 -23.00 -35.28
N GLY A 503 -4.03 -23.81 -34.33
CA GLY A 503 -3.11 -24.39 -33.34
C GLY A 503 -2.48 -23.29 -32.47
N THR A 504 -1.16 -23.17 -32.53
CA THR A 504 -0.39 -22.10 -31.87
C THR A 504 -0.08 -20.91 -32.77
N SER A 505 -0.29 -21.04 -34.09
CA SER A 505 -0.01 -19.98 -35.07
C SER A 505 -1.13 -18.96 -35.12
N VAL A 506 -0.79 -17.68 -35.03
CA VAL A 506 -1.70 -16.54 -35.01
C VAL A 506 -1.43 -15.59 -36.19
N SER A 507 -2.51 -15.06 -36.73
CA SER A 507 -2.53 -13.99 -37.74
C SER A 507 -3.53 -12.93 -37.27
N LEU A 508 -3.09 -11.68 -37.11
CA LEU A 508 -3.89 -10.51 -36.79
C LEU A 508 -3.87 -9.54 -37.96
N THR A 509 -5.02 -9.33 -38.59
CA THR A 509 -5.12 -8.47 -39.79
C THR A 509 -5.74 -7.12 -39.41
N ASN A 510 -5.28 -6.04 -40.05
CA ASN A 510 -5.79 -4.68 -39.87
C ASN A 510 -7.31 -4.57 -40.08
N LEU A 511 -7.91 -3.57 -39.47
CA LEU A 511 -9.24 -3.09 -39.79
C LEU A 511 -9.19 -1.91 -40.79
N SER A 512 -10.34 -1.51 -41.31
CA SER A 512 -10.40 -0.45 -42.33
C SER A 512 -9.86 0.91 -41.87
N TYR A 513 -9.92 1.21 -40.60
CA TYR A 513 -9.49 2.49 -40.04
C TYR A 513 -8.02 2.54 -39.60
N ASN A 514 -7.33 1.40 -39.48
CA ASN A 514 -5.92 1.33 -39.10
C ASN A 514 -5.04 0.63 -40.17
N VAL A 515 -5.48 0.64 -41.42
CA VAL A 515 -4.86 -0.07 -42.52
C VAL A 515 -3.44 0.42 -42.85
N THR A 516 -3.11 1.67 -42.52
CA THR A 516 -1.83 2.31 -42.90
C THR A 516 -1.04 2.68 -41.65
N ILE A 517 0.24 2.26 -41.61
CA ILE A 517 1.22 2.69 -40.62
C ILE A 517 2.28 3.52 -41.33
N ALA A 518 2.27 4.83 -41.15
CA ALA A 518 3.25 5.72 -41.81
C ALA A 518 4.67 5.49 -41.24
N PRO A 519 5.73 5.84 -41.97
CA PRO A 519 7.10 5.75 -41.47
C PRO A 519 7.29 6.47 -40.14
N GLY A 520 7.91 5.81 -39.16
CA GLY A 520 8.15 6.35 -37.80
C GLY A 520 6.91 6.44 -36.91
N THR A 521 5.74 5.96 -37.36
CA THR A 521 4.52 5.91 -36.53
C THR A 521 4.18 4.48 -36.12
N ASN A 522 3.22 4.33 -35.21
CA ASN A 522 2.76 3.04 -34.70
C ASN A 522 1.23 2.87 -34.80
N THR A 523 0.79 1.63 -34.62
CA THR A 523 -0.61 1.27 -34.36
C THR A 523 -0.66 0.29 -33.19
N THR A 524 -1.71 0.39 -32.41
CA THR A 524 -1.93 -0.48 -31.25
C THR A 524 -3.10 -1.42 -31.48
N LEU A 525 -2.95 -2.65 -31.04
CA LEU A 525 -3.97 -3.69 -31.08
C LEU A 525 -3.78 -4.59 -29.87
N GLY A 526 -4.69 -5.54 -29.65
CA GLY A 526 -4.49 -6.50 -28.58
C GLY A 526 -5.54 -7.59 -28.58
N PHE A 527 -5.45 -8.47 -27.60
CA PHE A 527 -6.41 -9.56 -27.44
C PHE A 527 -6.56 -9.98 -25.97
N GLN A 528 -7.70 -10.58 -25.67
CA GLN A 528 -7.89 -11.40 -24.50
C GLN A 528 -7.80 -12.87 -24.90
N GLY A 529 -7.07 -13.67 -24.14
CA GLY A 529 -6.86 -15.09 -24.38
C GLY A 529 -7.05 -15.94 -23.13
N THR A 530 -7.14 -17.26 -23.37
CA THR A 530 -7.15 -18.29 -22.33
C THR A 530 -6.01 -19.27 -22.53
N TRP A 531 -5.53 -19.86 -21.46
CA TRP A 531 -4.48 -20.87 -21.48
C TRP A 531 -4.72 -21.93 -20.38
N THR A 532 -4.09 -23.11 -20.52
CA THR A 532 -4.26 -24.21 -19.56
C THR A 532 -2.95 -24.57 -18.86
N SER A 533 -1.83 -24.58 -19.57
CA SER A 533 -0.54 -25.05 -19.03
C SER A 533 0.62 -24.10 -19.28
N ASN A 534 0.60 -23.29 -20.36
CA ASN A 534 1.71 -22.43 -20.71
C ASN A 534 1.22 -21.23 -21.53
N ASP A 535 1.43 -20.02 -21.02
CA ASP A 535 1.09 -18.73 -21.63
C ASP A 535 2.31 -17.90 -22.03
N ALA A 536 3.47 -18.53 -22.18
CA ALA A 536 4.70 -17.82 -22.54
C ALA A 536 4.50 -16.89 -23.75
N ALA A 537 5.05 -15.68 -23.67
CA ALA A 537 4.94 -14.67 -24.71
C ALA A 537 5.64 -15.11 -26.00
N PRO A 538 5.10 -14.76 -27.19
CA PRO A 538 5.79 -14.94 -28.47
C PRO A 538 7.11 -14.15 -28.49
N THR A 539 8.14 -14.69 -29.12
CA THR A 539 9.47 -14.07 -29.23
C THR A 539 9.84 -13.63 -30.65
N ALA A 540 8.97 -13.91 -31.62
CA ALA A 540 9.22 -13.57 -33.02
C ALA A 540 7.92 -13.16 -33.69
N PHE A 541 7.96 -12.02 -34.34
CA PHE A 541 6.85 -11.42 -35.08
C PHE A 541 7.24 -11.14 -36.53
N SER A 542 6.25 -11.23 -37.41
CA SER A 542 6.43 -10.82 -38.81
C SER A 542 5.22 -10.02 -39.29
N ILE A 543 5.46 -9.00 -40.08
CA ILE A 543 4.42 -8.22 -40.74
C ILE A 543 4.50 -8.43 -42.25
N ASN A 544 3.40 -8.87 -42.88
CA ASN A 544 3.35 -9.18 -44.32
C ASN A 544 4.48 -10.12 -44.77
N GLY A 545 4.88 -11.07 -43.93
CA GLY A 545 5.97 -12.00 -44.20
C GLY A 545 7.38 -11.47 -43.94
N SER A 546 7.55 -10.19 -43.62
CA SER A 546 8.82 -9.60 -43.21
C SER A 546 8.99 -9.64 -41.71
N ARG A 547 10.10 -10.16 -41.20
CA ARG A 547 10.36 -10.26 -39.75
C ARG A 547 10.52 -8.85 -39.15
N CYS A 548 9.86 -8.62 -38.01
CA CYS A 548 10.03 -7.44 -37.21
C CYS A 548 11.14 -7.63 -36.14
N SER A 549 11.72 -6.54 -35.72
CA SER A 549 12.64 -6.49 -34.56
C SER A 549 11.90 -6.44 -33.27
#